data_da89e4910e4cf4135f9e6f08bf701ca9
#
_entry.id   da89e4910e4cf4135f9e6f08bf701ca9
#
_cell.length_a   1.000
_cell.length_b   1.000
_cell.length_c   1.000
_cell.angle_alpha   90.00
_cell.angle_beta   90.00
_cell.angle_gamma   90.00
#
_symmetry.space_group_name_H-M   'P 1'
#
loop_
_entity.id
_entity.type
_entity.pdbx_description
1 polymer ?
#
loop_
_entity_poly.entity_id
_entity_poly.type
_entity_poly.pdbx_seq_one_letter_code
_entity_poly.pdbx_strand_id
1 'polypeptide(L)'
;RLLLRHRRDRAAARFQDFDLLMVEAADRLADRLLDLRRDFGRVLDLGAHTGGMATVWPRGLEDTWLLHADLSPAMASRAAAHGAAIACDEEALPFADASLDAVLSCLSLHWVNDLPGALVQIRRALAPDGLFLASVLGGDTLVELREVLSAAEMEVAGGLSPRVSPFADIPDLGGLLQRAGFALPVVDSDVLTVTYDNL
;
A
#
# COMPACT_ATOMS: atom_id res chain seq x y z
N ARG A 1 -3.74 15.13 -0.33
CA ARG A 1 -4.07 14.27 -1.49
C ARG A 1 -3.60 14.88 -2.82
N LEU A 2 -3.93 16.12 -3.15
CA LEU A 2 -3.55 16.76 -4.44
C LEU A 2 -2.04 16.74 -4.69
N LEU A 3 -1.22 17.08 -3.69
CA LEU A 3 0.23 17.06 -3.83
C LEU A 3 0.76 15.65 -4.12
N LEU A 4 0.23 14.64 -3.42
CA LEU A 4 0.59 13.23 -3.64
C LEU A 4 0.23 12.80 -5.06
N ARG A 5 -1.00 13.10 -5.51
CA ARG A 5 -1.44 12.82 -6.87
C ARG A 5 -0.50 13.43 -7.92
N HIS A 6 -0.17 14.71 -7.80
CA HIS A 6 0.76 15.37 -8.73
C HIS A 6 2.17 14.76 -8.71
N ARG A 7 2.65 14.30 -7.54
CA ARG A 7 3.94 13.61 -7.45
C ARG A 7 3.89 12.25 -8.15
N ARG A 8 2.84 11.45 -7.93
CA ARG A 8 2.61 10.18 -8.61
C ARG A 8 2.46 10.37 -10.13
N ASP A 9 1.67 11.36 -10.59
CA ASP A 9 1.51 11.66 -12.01
C ASP A 9 2.86 11.94 -12.69
N ARG A 10 3.74 12.72 -12.06
CA ARG A 10 5.08 12.98 -12.59
C ARG A 10 5.99 11.77 -12.57
N ALA A 11 5.89 10.94 -11.55
CA ALA A 11 6.72 9.74 -11.42
C ALA A 11 6.30 8.62 -12.39
N ALA A 12 5.04 8.58 -12.82
CA ALA A 12 4.46 7.47 -13.56
C ALA A 12 5.27 7.05 -14.80
N ALA A 13 5.86 8.03 -15.53
CA ALA A 13 6.63 7.74 -16.75
C ALA A 13 7.87 6.87 -16.51
N ARG A 14 8.49 7.02 -15.35
CA ARG A 14 9.75 6.35 -14.99
C ARG A 14 9.63 5.53 -13.72
N PHE A 15 8.42 5.22 -13.26
CA PHE A 15 8.20 4.53 -11.99
C PHE A 15 8.90 3.17 -11.95
N GLN A 16 8.83 2.43 -13.05
CA GLN A 16 9.46 1.11 -13.18
C GLN A 16 11.00 1.12 -13.10
N ASP A 17 11.65 2.27 -13.28
CA ASP A 17 13.10 2.39 -13.10
C ASP A 17 13.50 2.31 -11.60
N PHE A 18 12.52 2.46 -10.68
CA PHE A 18 12.75 2.64 -9.23
C PHE A 18 11.77 1.83 -8.37
N ASP A 19 11.04 0.88 -8.93
CA ASP A 19 9.95 0.16 -8.23
C ASP A 19 10.41 -1.12 -7.51
N LEU A 20 11.71 -1.36 -7.40
CA LEU A 20 12.27 -2.57 -6.77
C LEU A 20 11.61 -2.89 -5.42
N LEU A 21 11.49 -1.89 -4.53
CA LEU A 21 10.85 -2.06 -3.23
C LEU A 21 9.37 -2.43 -3.35
N MET A 22 8.67 -1.84 -4.33
CA MET A 22 7.25 -2.11 -4.56
C MET A 22 7.03 -3.53 -5.08
N VAL A 23 7.87 -3.98 -5.99
CA VAL A 23 7.82 -5.36 -6.56
C VAL A 23 8.12 -6.38 -5.47
N GLU A 24 9.17 -6.18 -4.68
CA GLU A 24 9.52 -7.07 -3.57
C GLU A 24 8.40 -7.16 -2.53
N ALA A 25 7.80 -6.02 -2.14
CA ALA A 25 6.69 -6.01 -1.20
C ALA A 25 5.42 -6.64 -1.79
N ALA A 26 5.16 -6.47 -3.08
CA ALA A 26 4.05 -7.11 -3.78
C ALA A 26 4.23 -8.63 -3.86
N ASP A 27 5.44 -9.12 -4.13
CA ASP A 27 5.77 -10.54 -4.17
C ASP A 27 5.50 -11.21 -2.82
N ARG A 28 5.95 -10.61 -1.72
CA ARG A 28 5.67 -11.08 -0.35
C ARG A 28 4.17 -11.09 -0.01
N LEU A 29 3.40 -10.10 -0.49
CA LEU A 29 1.95 -10.11 -0.33
C LEU A 29 1.29 -11.22 -1.17
N ALA A 30 1.78 -11.45 -2.38
CA ALA A 30 1.30 -12.51 -3.26
C ALA A 30 1.52 -13.91 -2.66
N ASP A 31 2.68 -14.15 -2.06
CA ASP A 31 2.97 -15.39 -1.35
C ASP A 31 1.97 -15.67 -0.22
N ARG A 32 1.56 -14.64 0.52
CA ARG A 32 0.55 -14.79 1.60
C ARG A 32 -0.84 -15.17 1.06
N LEU A 33 -1.18 -14.82 -0.18
CA LEU A 33 -2.42 -15.28 -0.82
C LEU A 33 -2.42 -16.79 -1.06
N LEU A 34 -1.27 -17.36 -1.42
CA LEU A 34 -1.13 -18.81 -1.64
C LEU A 34 -1.34 -19.62 -0.36
N ASP A 35 -0.95 -19.09 0.79
CA ASP A 35 -1.12 -19.74 2.09
C ASP A 35 -2.61 -19.92 2.46
N LEU A 36 -3.49 -19.08 1.92
CA LEU A 36 -4.93 -19.08 2.28
C LEU A 36 -5.73 -20.18 1.61
N ARG A 37 -5.20 -20.85 0.57
CA ARG A 37 -5.85 -21.96 -0.17
C ARG A 37 -7.30 -21.66 -0.53
N ARG A 38 -7.54 -20.48 -1.05
CA ARG A 38 -8.87 -19.93 -1.32
C ARG A 38 -8.88 -19.20 -2.66
N ASP A 39 -9.99 -19.34 -3.40
CA ASP A 39 -10.21 -18.59 -4.62
C ASP A 39 -10.83 -17.23 -4.31
N PHE A 40 -10.47 -16.22 -5.12
CA PHE A 40 -11.00 -14.88 -5.06
C PHE A 40 -11.56 -14.50 -6.42
N GLY A 41 -12.85 -14.18 -6.49
CA GLY A 41 -13.49 -13.79 -7.75
C GLY A 41 -13.19 -12.35 -8.13
N ARG A 42 -13.30 -11.41 -7.18
CA ARG A 42 -13.15 -9.96 -7.39
C ARG A 42 -12.16 -9.38 -6.39
N VAL A 43 -11.02 -8.99 -6.89
CA VAL A 43 -9.92 -8.43 -6.09
C VAL A 43 -9.63 -7.01 -6.51
N LEU A 44 -9.51 -6.12 -5.53
CA LEU A 44 -9.07 -4.75 -5.71
C LEU A 44 -7.59 -4.64 -5.30
N ASP A 45 -6.74 -4.19 -6.20
CA ASP A 45 -5.39 -3.72 -5.92
C ASP A 45 -5.45 -2.20 -5.70
N LEU A 46 -5.46 -1.79 -4.43
CA LEU A 46 -5.68 -0.40 -4.00
C LEU A 46 -4.37 0.34 -3.76
N GLY A 47 -4.16 1.42 -4.49
CA GLY A 47 -2.89 2.11 -4.57
C GLY A 47 -1.91 1.33 -5.46
N ALA A 48 -2.41 0.86 -6.60
CA ALA A 48 -1.77 -0.09 -7.51
C ALA A 48 -0.50 0.44 -8.19
N HIS A 49 -0.21 1.74 -8.09
CA HIS A 49 0.88 2.36 -8.84
C HIS A 49 0.78 2.01 -10.34
N THR A 50 1.79 1.41 -10.92
CA THR A 50 1.79 0.97 -12.32
C THR A 50 1.28 -0.46 -12.53
N GLY A 51 0.65 -1.08 -11.52
CA GLY A 51 0.09 -2.43 -11.61
C GLY A 51 1.09 -3.54 -11.28
N GLY A 52 2.10 -3.26 -10.46
CA GLY A 52 3.15 -4.22 -10.08
C GLY A 52 2.61 -5.52 -9.48
N MET A 53 1.49 -5.49 -8.77
CA MET A 53 0.84 -6.69 -8.22
C MET A 53 0.50 -7.72 -9.31
N ALA A 54 0.11 -7.28 -10.51
CA ALA A 54 -0.20 -8.20 -11.61
C ALA A 54 1.03 -8.97 -12.12
N THR A 55 2.23 -8.42 -11.97
CA THR A 55 3.47 -9.06 -12.43
C THR A 55 3.92 -10.21 -11.53
N VAL A 56 3.49 -10.18 -10.28
CA VAL A 56 3.77 -11.21 -9.26
C VAL A 56 2.50 -12.01 -8.88
N TRP A 57 1.42 -11.87 -9.67
CA TRP A 57 0.14 -12.52 -9.38
C TRP A 57 0.31 -14.03 -9.26
N PRO A 58 -0.19 -14.67 -8.19
CA PRO A 58 0.05 -16.09 -7.93
C PRO A 58 -0.54 -16.98 -9.00
N ARG A 59 0.20 -18.02 -9.38
CA ARG A 59 -0.33 -19.08 -10.23
C ARG A 59 -1.42 -19.84 -9.51
N GLY A 60 -2.47 -20.17 -10.23
CA GLY A 60 -3.68 -20.82 -9.67
C GLY A 60 -4.80 -19.84 -9.30
N LEU A 61 -4.56 -18.52 -9.44
CA LEU A 61 -5.55 -17.47 -9.26
C LEU A 61 -5.84 -16.73 -10.58
N GLU A 62 -5.67 -17.39 -11.73
CA GLU A 62 -5.84 -16.81 -13.07
C GLU A 62 -7.27 -16.38 -13.37
N ASP A 63 -8.27 -17.05 -12.76
CA ASP A 63 -9.70 -16.73 -12.91
C ASP A 63 -10.15 -15.52 -12.08
N THR A 64 -9.22 -14.90 -11.33
CA THR A 64 -9.51 -13.72 -10.52
C THR A 64 -9.69 -12.48 -11.39
N TRP A 65 -10.79 -11.76 -11.21
CA TRP A 65 -10.92 -10.42 -11.75
C TRP A 65 -10.17 -9.42 -10.87
N LEU A 66 -8.97 -9.00 -11.31
CA LEU A 66 -8.12 -8.04 -10.62
C LEU A 66 -8.38 -6.63 -11.17
N LEU A 67 -8.83 -5.72 -10.30
CA LEU A 67 -9.02 -4.30 -10.59
C LEU A 67 -7.91 -3.49 -9.94
N HIS A 68 -7.13 -2.78 -10.75
CA HIS A 68 -6.14 -1.83 -10.28
C HIS A 68 -6.77 -0.46 -10.01
N ALA A 69 -6.52 0.12 -8.85
CA ALA A 69 -6.99 1.46 -8.51
C ALA A 69 -5.84 2.31 -7.94
N ASP A 70 -5.63 3.51 -8.47
CA ASP A 70 -4.64 4.44 -7.95
C ASP A 70 -5.17 5.87 -7.93
N LEU A 71 -4.73 6.67 -6.96
CA LEU A 71 -5.06 8.10 -6.86
C LEU A 71 -4.63 8.89 -8.10
N SER A 72 -3.54 8.46 -8.76
CA SER A 72 -2.98 9.10 -9.95
C SER A 72 -3.59 8.49 -11.22
N PRO A 73 -4.27 9.29 -12.06
CA PRO A 73 -4.72 8.83 -13.38
C PRO A 73 -3.58 8.34 -14.27
N ALA A 74 -2.38 8.93 -14.14
CA ALA A 74 -1.23 8.51 -14.94
C ALA A 74 -0.72 7.13 -14.50
N MET A 75 -0.71 6.81 -13.19
CA MET A 75 -0.42 5.47 -12.67
C MET A 75 -1.48 4.47 -13.11
N ALA A 76 -2.77 4.78 -12.89
CA ALA A 76 -3.88 3.93 -13.32
C ALA A 76 -3.86 3.63 -14.83
N SER A 77 -3.52 4.63 -15.66
CA SER A 77 -3.35 4.43 -17.11
C SER A 77 -2.24 3.44 -17.45
N ARG A 78 -1.17 3.38 -16.66
CA ARG A 78 -0.10 2.38 -16.85
C ARG A 78 -0.52 1.01 -16.34
N ALA A 79 -1.18 0.96 -15.19
CA ALA A 79 -1.71 -0.29 -14.66
C ALA A 79 -2.72 -0.95 -15.61
N ALA A 80 -3.41 -0.16 -16.46
CA ALA A 80 -4.32 -0.66 -17.48
C ALA A 80 -3.66 -1.58 -18.54
N ALA A 81 -2.33 -1.58 -18.63
CA ALA A 81 -1.61 -2.56 -19.45
C ALA A 81 -1.67 -4.00 -18.90
N HIS A 82 -1.99 -4.13 -17.62
CA HIS A 82 -2.05 -5.42 -16.89
C HIS A 82 -3.47 -5.90 -16.62
N GLY A 83 -4.50 -5.07 -16.80
CA GLY A 83 -5.88 -5.43 -16.54
C GLY A 83 -6.80 -4.23 -16.42
N ALA A 84 -7.99 -4.43 -15.83
CA ALA A 84 -8.91 -3.34 -15.56
C ALA A 84 -8.27 -2.34 -14.57
N ALA A 85 -8.37 -1.03 -14.86
CA ALA A 85 -7.79 0.00 -14.00
C ALA A 85 -8.67 1.24 -13.91
N ILE A 86 -8.70 1.88 -12.72
CA ILE A 86 -9.43 3.12 -12.48
C ILE A 86 -8.59 4.12 -11.69
N ALA A 87 -8.85 5.41 -11.89
CA ALA A 87 -8.36 6.44 -10.98
C ALA A 87 -9.32 6.53 -9.77
N CYS A 88 -8.80 6.30 -8.57
CA CYS A 88 -9.60 6.22 -7.34
C CYS A 88 -8.81 6.75 -6.14
N ASP A 89 -9.45 7.54 -5.29
CA ASP A 89 -8.87 7.96 -4.02
C ASP A 89 -9.13 6.89 -2.95
N GLU A 90 -8.09 6.47 -2.25
CA GLU A 90 -8.18 5.52 -1.14
C GLU A 90 -9.05 6.03 0.03
N GLU A 91 -9.26 7.36 0.10
CA GLU A 91 -10.14 8.02 1.08
C GLU A 91 -11.59 8.16 0.61
N ALA A 92 -11.89 7.79 -0.66
CA ALA A 92 -13.23 7.88 -1.26
C ALA A 92 -13.48 6.73 -2.24
N LEU A 93 -13.68 5.52 -1.71
CA LEU A 93 -13.83 4.30 -2.50
C LEU A 93 -15.18 4.24 -3.21
N PRO A 94 -15.24 4.10 -4.56
CA PRO A 94 -16.48 4.06 -5.32
C PRO A 94 -17.08 2.65 -5.42
N PHE A 95 -16.92 1.82 -4.40
CA PHE A 95 -17.38 0.43 -4.41
C PHE A 95 -18.62 0.26 -3.54
N ALA A 96 -19.54 -0.57 -4.00
CA ALA A 96 -20.71 -0.95 -3.22
C ALA A 96 -20.32 -1.82 -2.02
N ASP A 97 -21.15 -1.82 -0.99
CA ASP A 97 -20.97 -2.69 0.18
C ASP A 97 -20.97 -4.16 -0.26
N ALA A 98 -20.10 -4.98 0.32
CA ALA A 98 -19.98 -6.42 0.08
C ALA A 98 -19.76 -6.79 -1.41
N SER A 99 -19.06 -5.96 -2.17
CA SER A 99 -18.83 -6.14 -3.61
C SER A 99 -17.50 -6.77 -3.98
N LEU A 100 -16.55 -6.88 -3.03
CA LEU A 100 -15.20 -7.38 -3.27
C LEU A 100 -14.91 -8.61 -2.39
N ASP A 101 -14.22 -9.58 -2.94
CA ASP A 101 -13.79 -10.78 -2.20
C ASP A 101 -12.45 -10.55 -1.49
N ALA A 102 -11.60 -9.71 -2.07
CA ALA A 102 -10.38 -9.25 -1.41
C ALA A 102 -10.01 -7.81 -1.80
N VAL A 103 -9.30 -7.13 -0.90
CA VAL A 103 -8.62 -5.85 -1.15
C VAL A 103 -7.16 -6.03 -0.77
N LEU A 104 -6.28 -5.77 -1.72
CA LEU A 104 -4.83 -5.75 -1.53
C LEU A 104 -4.34 -4.32 -1.58
N SER A 105 -3.32 -3.97 -0.81
CA SER A 105 -2.69 -2.66 -0.90
C SER A 105 -1.19 -2.77 -0.61
N CYS A 106 -0.38 -2.50 -1.63
CA CYS A 106 1.07 -2.58 -1.51
C CYS A 106 1.68 -1.18 -1.37
N LEU A 107 2.29 -0.89 -0.22
CA LEU A 107 3.04 0.33 0.09
C LEU A 107 2.31 1.63 -0.32
N SER A 108 1.01 1.71 -0.10
CA SER A 108 0.19 2.88 -0.46
C SER A 108 -0.50 3.54 0.75
N LEU A 109 -1.07 2.78 1.67
CA LEU A 109 -1.96 3.29 2.71
C LEU A 109 -1.29 4.21 3.74
N HIS A 110 0.03 4.17 3.88
CA HIS A 110 0.75 5.13 4.73
C HIS A 110 0.77 6.58 4.18
N TRP A 111 0.25 6.79 2.96
CA TRP A 111 0.08 8.11 2.34
C TRP A 111 -1.31 8.71 2.50
N VAL A 112 -2.28 7.99 3.07
CA VAL A 112 -3.62 8.52 3.31
C VAL A 112 -3.64 9.43 4.55
N ASN A 113 -4.47 10.48 4.53
CA ASN A 113 -4.59 11.38 5.68
C ASN A 113 -5.58 10.82 6.71
N ASP A 114 -6.64 10.14 6.24
CA ASP A 114 -7.65 9.47 7.07
C ASP A 114 -7.58 7.96 6.90
N LEU A 115 -6.54 7.33 7.48
CA LEU A 115 -6.41 5.88 7.46
C LEU A 115 -7.58 5.16 8.15
N PRO A 116 -8.10 5.61 9.31
CA PRO A 116 -9.28 5.02 9.91
C PRO A 116 -10.49 5.01 8.97
N GLY A 117 -10.79 6.13 8.31
CA GLY A 117 -11.89 6.24 7.37
C GLY A 117 -11.71 5.37 6.13
N ALA A 118 -10.49 5.27 5.60
CA ALA A 118 -10.15 4.38 4.49
C ALA A 118 -10.37 2.90 4.87
N LEU A 119 -9.91 2.49 6.05
CA LEU A 119 -10.10 1.10 6.54
C LEU A 119 -11.58 0.75 6.73
N VAL A 120 -12.40 1.67 7.21
CA VAL A 120 -13.87 1.44 7.32
C VAL A 120 -14.49 1.26 5.94
N GLN A 121 -14.10 2.07 4.94
CA GLN A 121 -14.59 1.93 3.57
C GLN A 121 -14.16 0.60 2.94
N ILE A 122 -12.90 0.19 3.13
CA ILE A 122 -12.39 -1.12 2.70
C ILE A 122 -13.22 -2.24 3.34
N ARG A 123 -13.43 -2.18 4.67
CA ARG A 123 -14.22 -3.20 5.38
C ARG A 123 -15.66 -3.29 4.87
N ARG A 124 -16.29 -2.17 4.51
CA ARG A 124 -17.65 -2.15 3.94
C ARG A 124 -17.70 -2.74 2.54
N ALA A 125 -16.70 -2.45 1.70
CA ALA A 125 -16.62 -2.98 0.34
C ALA A 125 -16.37 -4.51 0.30
N LEU A 126 -15.74 -5.07 1.34
CA LEU A 126 -15.49 -6.50 1.45
C LEU A 126 -16.76 -7.30 1.72
N ALA A 127 -16.97 -8.35 0.95
CA ALA A 127 -17.99 -9.37 1.16
C ALA A 127 -17.85 -10.03 2.56
N PRO A 128 -18.87 -10.71 3.07
CA PRO A 128 -18.72 -11.58 4.23
C PRO A 128 -17.52 -12.52 4.03
N ASP A 129 -16.68 -12.65 5.05
CA ASP A 129 -15.45 -13.42 4.99
C ASP A 129 -14.40 -12.92 3.96
N GLY A 130 -14.55 -11.69 3.47
CA GLY A 130 -13.60 -11.05 2.56
C GLY A 130 -12.25 -10.76 3.20
N LEU A 131 -11.18 -10.80 2.40
CA LEU A 131 -9.81 -10.62 2.83
C LEU A 131 -9.35 -9.17 2.64
N PHE A 132 -8.71 -8.60 3.65
CA PHE A 132 -7.87 -7.42 3.51
C PHE A 132 -6.40 -7.78 3.77
N LEU A 133 -5.52 -7.48 2.84
CA LEU A 133 -4.09 -7.73 2.95
C LEU A 133 -3.32 -6.49 2.50
N ALA A 134 -2.47 -5.94 3.36
CA ALA A 134 -1.73 -4.74 3.04
C ALA A 134 -0.30 -4.76 3.58
N SER A 135 0.61 -4.13 2.85
CA SER A 135 1.93 -3.72 3.34
C SER A 135 2.01 -2.20 3.46
N VAL A 136 2.61 -1.73 4.55
CA VAL A 136 2.86 -0.32 4.80
C VAL A 136 4.27 -0.14 5.35
N LEU A 137 4.85 1.03 5.19
CA LEU A 137 6.11 1.37 5.86
C LEU A 137 5.86 1.51 7.36
N GLY A 138 6.61 0.76 8.16
CA GLY A 138 6.50 0.74 9.62
C GLY A 138 7.40 1.76 10.33
N GLY A 139 7.26 1.86 11.66
CA GLY A 139 7.93 2.85 12.51
C GLY A 139 9.45 2.90 12.40
N ASP A 140 10.11 1.76 12.14
CA ASP A 140 11.57 1.68 12.01
C ASP A 140 12.09 2.02 10.60
N THR A 141 11.20 2.31 9.65
CA THR A 141 11.59 2.70 8.30
C THR A 141 12.48 3.95 8.33
N LEU A 142 13.64 3.87 7.65
CA LEU A 142 14.64 4.93 7.55
C LEU A 142 15.14 5.42 8.93
N VAL A 143 15.29 4.52 9.91
CA VAL A 143 15.72 4.88 11.28
C VAL A 143 17.09 5.59 11.26
N GLU A 144 18.06 5.07 10.51
CA GLU A 144 19.41 5.67 10.42
C GLU A 144 19.36 7.08 9.81
N LEU A 145 18.52 7.28 8.77
CA LEU A 145 18.35 8.61 8.18
C LEU A 145 17.72 9.60 9.18
N ARG A 146 16.73 9.16 9.95
CA ARG A 146 16.11 9.99 10.99
C ARG A 146 17.10 10.39 12.07
N GLU A 147 17.92 9.47 12.53
CA GLU A 147 18.93 9.73 13.55
C GLU A 147 19.97 10.74 13.06
N VAL A 148 20.54 10.53 11.87
CA VAL A 148 21.54 11.44 11.28
C VAL A 148 20.97 12.83 11.03
N LEU A 149 19.76 12.94 10.46
CA LEU A 149 19.11 14.22 10.22
C LEU A 149 18.78 14.95 11.53
N SER A 150 18.32 14.22 12.55
CA SER A 150 18.03 14.80 13.86
C SER A 150 19.30 15.34 14.53
N ALA A 151 20.40 14.58 14.50
CA ALA A 151 21.68 15.02 15.04
C ALA A 151 22.19 16.29 14.33
N ALA A 152 22.13 16.30 12.99
CA ALA A 152 22.56 17.46 12.19
C ALA A 152 21.70 18.71 12.46
N GLU A 153 20.38 18.58 12.60
CA GLU A 153 19.51 19.72 12.91
C GLU A 153 19.75 20.29 14.30
N MET A 154 19.94 19.42 15.29
CA MET A 154 20.29 19.89 16.64
C MET A 154 21.59 20.68 16.66
N GLU A 155 22.61 20.24 15.92
CA GLU A 155 23.89 20.92 15.83
C GLU A 155 23.81 22.27 15.10
N VAL A 156 23.09 22.32 13.98
CA VAL A 156 23.06 23.49 13.08
C VAL A 156 21.98 24.49 13.46
N ALA A 157 20.79 24.03 13.84
CA ALA A 157 19.60 24.86 14.07
C ALA A 157 19.19 24.95 15.55
N GLY A 158 19.75 24.12 16.43
CA GLY A 158 19.38 24.08 17.85
C GLY A 158 17.95 23.58 18.12
N GLY A 159 17.35 22.89 17.16
CA GLY A 159 15.98 22.36 17.27
C GLY A 159 15.75 21.22 16.29
N LEU A 160 14.59 20.54 16.43
CA LEU A 160 14.20 19.41 15.58
C LEU A 160 12.96 19.75 14.78
N SER A 161 12.96 19.37 13.50
CA SER A 161 11.79 19.35 12.64
C SER A 161 11.63 17.98 11.98
N PRO A 162 10.40 17.51 11.73
CA PRO A 162 10.18 16.20 11.09
C PRO A 162 10.65 16.26 9.62
N ARG A 163 11.72 15.51 9.30
CA ARG A 163 12.28 15.39 7.94
C ARG A 163 11.83 14.11 7.25
N VAL A 164 11.52 13.09 8.04
CA VAL A 164 10.94 11.82 7.58
C VAL A 164 9.50 11.75 8.07
N SER A 165 8.59 11.30 7.22
CA SER A 165 7.18 11.11 7.60
C SER A 165 7.08 10.15 8.78
N PRO A 166 6.19 10.41 9.76
CA PRO A 166 5.90 9.44 10.80
C PRO A 166 5.19 8.23 10.17
N PHE A 167 5.58 7.04 10.62
CA PHE A 167 4.92 5.79 10.24
C PHE A 167 4.25 5.18 11.46
N ALA A 168 3.17 4.43 11.25
CA ALA A 168 2.45 3.77 12.33
C ALA A 168 3.21 2.53 12.82
N ASP A 169 3.13 2.25 14.11
CA ASP A 169 3.68 1.06 14.73
C ASP A 169 2.68 -0.11 14.67
N ILE A 170 3.18 -1.34 14.87
CA ILE A 170 2.37 -2.57 14.85
C ILE A 170 1.16 -2.49 15.77
N PRO A 171 1.28 -2.08 17.06
CA PRO A 171 0.13 -1.97 17.95
C PRO A 171 -0.93 -0.98 17.46
N ASP A 172 -0.50 0.13 16.86
CA ASP A 172 -1.42 1.15 16.33
C ASP A 172 -2.22 0.61 15.15
N LEU A 173 -1.54 -0.08 14.20
CA LEU A 173 -2.20 -0.70 13.06
C LEU A 173 -3.19 -1.78 13.47
N GLY A 174 -2.82 -2.64 14.42
CA GLY A 174 -3.71 -3.66 14.98
C GLY A 174 -4.95 -3.05 15.61
N GLY A 175 -4.77 -1.99 16.42
CA GLY A 175 -5.87 -1.23 17.03
C GLY A 175 -6.77 -0.54 16.01
N LEU A 176 -6.20 0.00 14.92
CA LEU A 176 -6.95 0.60 13.81
C LEU A 176 -7.83 -0.42 13.09
N LEU A 177 -7.28 -1.59 12.76
CA LEU A 177 -8.02 -2.67 12.11
C LEU A 177 -9.18 -3.17 12.97
N GLN A 178 -8.97 -3.37 14.28
CA GLN A 178 -10.03 -3.76 15.21
C GLN A 178 -11.15 -2.71 15.26
N ARG A 179 -10.80 -1.42 15.39
CA ARG A 179 -11.78 -0.33 15.41
C ARG A 179 -12.55 -0.18 14.10
N ALA A 180 -11.92 -0.49 12.96
CA ALA A 180 -12.58 -0.52 11.65
C ALA A 180 -13.50 -1.74 11.46
N GLY A 181 -13.53 -2.70 12.40
CA GLY A 181 -14.43 -3.85 12.39
C GLY A 181 -13.88 -5.07 11.61
N PHE A 182 -12.57 -5.14 11.41
CA PHE A 182 -11.96 -6.38 10.88
C PHE A 182 -11.93 -7.46 11.96
N ALA A 183 -12.35 -8.66 11.59
CA ALA A 183 -12.26 -9.82 12.46
C ALA A 183 -10.85 -10.41 12.37
N LEU A 184 -10.29 -10.80 13.53
CA LEU A 184 -9.00 -11.50 13.63
C LEU A 184 -7.85 -10.79 12.86
N PRO A 185 -7.61 -9.49 13.07
CA PRO A 185 -6.51 -8.82 12.40
C PRO A 185 -5.18 -9.39 12.89
N VAL A 186 -4.28 -9.66 11.93
CA VAL A 186 -2.89 -10.05 12.19
C VAL A 186 -2.01 -8.95 11.62
N VAL A 187 -1.08 -8.46 12.43
CA VAL A 187 -0.08 -7.46 12.02
C VAL A 187 1.28 -8.00 12.41
N ASP A 188 2.17 -8.09 11.44
CA ASP A 188 3.57 -8.48 11.64
C ASP A 188 4.50 -7.44 10.97
N SER A 189 5.80 -7.57 11.18
CA SER A 189 6.80 -6.74 10.52
C SER A 189 7.83 -7.60 9.81
N ASP A 190 8.29 -7.09 8.68
CA ASP A 190 9.37 -7.66 7.92
C ASP A 190 10.39 -6.55 7.59
N VAL A 191 11.65 -6.90 7.52
CA VAL A 191 12.73 -5.93 7.28
C VAL A 191 13.27 -6.11 5.87
N LEU A 192 13.26 -5.02 5.11
CA LEU A 192 13.92 -4.92 3.81
C LEU A 192 15.15 -4.01 3.95
N THR A 193 16.33 -4.58 3.73
CA THR A 193 17.58 -3.81 3.71
C THR A 193 17.90 -3.42 2.28
N VAL A 194 18.00 -2.11 2.03
CA VAL A 194 18.41 -1.57 0.74
C VAL A 194 19.79 -0.94 0.89
N THR A 195 20.75 -1.42 0.12
CA THR A 195 22.11 -0.87 0.09
C THR A 195 22.36 -0.14 -1.22
N TYR A 196 23.08 0.96 -1.14
CA TYR A 196 23.47 1.76 -2.30
C TYR A 196 25.00 1.79 -2.39
N ASP A 197 25.54 1.60 -3.59
CA ASP A 197 26.98 1.59 -3.82
C ASP A 197 27.60 2.99 -3.82
N ASN A 198 26.77 4.02 -3.99
CA ASN A 198 27.16 5.43 -4.00
C ASN A 198 25.97 6.32 -3.65
N LEU A 199 26.28 7.52 -3.17
CA LEU A 199 25.30 8.57 -2.85
C LEU A 199 25.00 9.44 -4.08
#